data_f2655174ac32c7d39c01a7e738cf40e2
#
_entry.id   f2655174ac32c7d39c01a7e738cf40e2
#
_cell.length_a   1.000
_cell.length_b   1.000
_cell.length_c   1.000
_cell.angle_alpha   90.00
_cell.angle_beta   90.00
_cell.angle_gamma   90.00
#
_symmetry.space_group_name_H-M   'P 1'
#
loop_
_entity.id
_entity.type
_entity.pdbx_description
1 polymer ?
#
loop_
_entity_poly.entity_id
_entity_poly.type
_entity_poly.pdbx_seq_one_letter_code
_entity_poly.pdbx_strand_id
1 'polypeptide(L)'
;MWYPLFKYVLLGPLLRLLGRPVIEGLDNVPRTGPVIIAANHLAVIDSLYLALVVPRRVTFLAKQEYFTGKGVRGRINRWFYSVSGQVPVDRTGGDAAAAALTAATRILADGGVWAIHPEGTRSPDGRVYRGRTGTLRVAMATGAPVVPVTISGTDRVNPRGSRLLRFGKVRITFGAPRRYPPAEQRHQVRAATDELMRELAARSGRRYVDHYAATFPAAVSRP
;
A
#
# COMPACT_ATOMS: atom_id res chain seq x y z
N MET A 1 -13.78 11.23 -13.08
CA MET A 1 -14.80 10.32 -13.59
C MET A 1 -14.33 8.87 -13.77
N TRP A 2 -13.07 8.59 -14.11
CA TRP A 2 -12.59 7.22 -14.40
C TRP A 2 -12.40 6.30 -13.19
N TYR A 3 -12.05 6.84 -12.00
CA TYR A 3 -11.80 6.03 -10.79
C TYR A 3 -13.02 5.20 -10.34
N PRO A 4 -14.25 5.75 -10.26
CA PRO A 4 -15.43 4.95 -9.96
C PRO A 4 -15.73 3.88 -11.01
N LEU A 5 -15.60 4.20 -12.31
CA LEU A 5 -15.78 3.23 -13.38
C LEU A 5 -14.79 2.07 -13.26
N PHE A 6 -13.53 2.38 -13.04
CA PHE A 6 -12.47 1.39 -12.82
C PHE A 6 -12.76 0.52 -11.61
N LYS A 7 -13.14 1.15 -10.48
CA LYS A 7 -13.41 0.50 -9.21
C LYS A 7 -14.64 -0.39 -9.26
N TYR A 8 -15.76 0.09 -9.80
CA TYR A 8 -17.06 -0.57 -9.66
C TYR A 8 -17.47 -1.39 -10.88
N VAL A 9 -16.97 -1.07 -12.05
CA VAL A 9 -17.39 -1.69 -13.31
C VAL A 9 -16.30 -2.58 -13.92
N LEU A 10 -15.06 -2.11 -13.99
CA LEU A 10 -14.01 -2.84 -14.71
C LEU A 10 -13.30 -3.85 -13.81
N LEU A 11 -12.58 -3.38 -12.80
CA LEU A 11 -11.72 -4.22 -11.98
C LEU A 11 -12.43 -4.80 -10.76
N GLY A 12 -13.36 -4.04 -10.18
CA GLY A 12 -14.03 -4.43 -8.94
C GLY A 12 -14.77 -5.76 -9.02
N PRO A 13 -15.64 -5.99 -10.02
CA PRO A 13 -16.34 -7.27 -10.18
C PRO A 13 -15.39 -8.44 -10.35
N LEU A 14 -14.32 -8.27 -11.15
CA LEU A 14 -13.30 -9.29 -11.36
C LEU A 14 -12.58 -9.66 -10.06
N LEU A 15 -12.11 -8.67 -9.30
CA LEU A 15 -11.42 -8.90 -8.03
C LEU A 15 -12.34 -9.53 -6.98
N ARG A 16 -13.63 -9.13 -6.94
CA ARG A 16 -14.62 -9.76 -6.05
C ARG A 16 -14.87 -11.21 -6.41
N LEU A 17 -14.99 -11.52 -7.70
CA LEU A 17 -15.18 -12.89 -8.19
C LEU A 17 -13.96 -13.77 -7.85
N LEU A 18 -12.76 -13.30 -8.16
CA LEU A 18 -11.52 -14.07 -7.98
C LEU A 18 -11.14 -14.24 -6.51
N GLY A 19 -11.20 -13.17 -5.74
CA GLY A 19 -10.68 -13.18 -4.37
C GLY A 19 -11.75 -13.28 -3.29
N ARG A 20 -13.03 -13.10 -3.59
CA ARG A 20 -14.16 -13.18 -2.63
C ARG A 20 -13.80 -12.48 -1.30
N PRO A 21 -13.50 -11.17 -1.32
CA PRO A 21 -12.89 -10.50 -0.18
C PRO A 21 -13.83 -10.49 1.02
N VAL A 22 -13.31 -10.94 2.15
CA VAL A 22 -13.90 -10.75 3.47
C VAL A 22 -13.27 -9.50 4.08
N ILE A 23 -14.10 -8.53 4.46
CA ILE A 23 -13.67 -7.22 4.94
C ILE A 23 -14.15 -7.06 6.36
N GLU A 24 -13.23 -6.71 7.26
CA GLU A 24 -13.49 -6.51 8.69
C GLU A 24 -12.98 -5.13 9.14
N GLY A 25 -13.72 -4.45 9.99
CA GLY A 25 -13.32 -3.18 10.59
C GLY A 25 -13.21 -2.00 9.63
N LEU A 26 -13.89 -2.02 8.50
CA LEU A 26 -13.84 -0.94 7.50
C LEU A 26 -14.27 0.42 8.08
N ASP A 27 -15.14 0.43 9.10
CA ASP A 27 -15.59 1.63 9.79
C ASP A 27 -14.47 2.34 10.59
N ASN A 28 -13.34 1.67 10.80
CA ASN A 28 -12.12 2.27 11.33
C ASN A 28 -11.44 3.26 10.37
N VAL A 29 -11.82 3.26 9.10
CA VAL A 29 -11.33 4.25 8.13
C VAL A 29 -12.18 5.51 8.24
N PRO A 30 -11.60 6.67 8.64
CA PRO A 30 -12.33 7.92 8.73
C PRO A 30 -13.02 8.28 7.41
N ARG A 31 -14.28 8.65 7.47
CA ARG A 31 -15.08 9.02 6.28
C ARG A 31 -14.61 10.31 5.64
N THR A 32 -14.01 11.21 6.42
CA THR A 32 -13.50 12.52 5.99
C THR A 32 -12.13 12.79 6.61
N GLY A 33 -11.42 13.78 6.10
CA GLY A 33 -10.11 14.20 6.61
C GLY A 33 -8.95 13.27 6.21
N PRO A 34 -7.73 13.62 6.59
CA PRO A 34 -6.53 12.87 6.23
C PRO A 34 -6.48 11.52 6.96
N VAL A 35 -6.00 10.50 6.28
CA VAL A 35 -5.74 9.18 6.88
C VAL A 35 -4.64 8.45 6.13
N ILE A 36 -3.81 7.75 6.87
CA ILE A 36 -2.77 6.86 6.36
C ILE A 36 -3.24 5.40 6.53
N ILE A 37 -3.29 4.65 5.46
CA ILE A 37 -3.52 3.20 5.48
C ILE A 37 -2.17 2.51 5.37
N ALA A 38 -1.75 1.85 6.45
CA ALA A 38 -0.50 1.10 6.51
C ALA A 38 -0.79 -0.40 6.45
N ALA A 39 -0.43 -1.05 5.35
CA ALA A 39 -0.74 -2.47 5.13
C ALA A 39 0.51 -3.32 4.89
N ASN A 40 0.51 -4.59 5.33
CA ASN A 40 1.50 -5.57 4.89
C ASN A 40 1.41 -5.79 3.37
N HIS A 41 2.46 -6.35 2.75
CA HIS A 41 2.54 -6.49 1.30
C HIS A 41 2.89 -7.90 0.84
N LEU A 42 1.95 -8.61 0.25
CA LEU A 42 2.09 -10.00 -0.20
C LEU A 42 2.14 -10.11 -1.73
N ALA A 43 1.27 -9.38 -2.41
CA ALA A 43 1.09 -9.47 -3.85
C ALA A 43 0.90 -8.10 -4.51
N VAL A 44 1.09 -8.02 -5.81
CA VAL A 44 0.89 -6.77 -6.58
C VAL A 44 -0.55 -6.26 -6.44
N ILE A 45 -1.51 -7.18 -6.35
CA ILE A 45 -2.93 -6.84 -6.27
C ILE A 45 -3.39 -6.30 -4.91
N ASP A 46 -2.54 -6.27 -3.87
CA ASP A 46 -2.90 -5.75 -2.55
C ASP A 46 -3.41 -4.30 -2.64
N SER A 47 -2.68 -3.45 -3.36
CA SER A 47 -3.07 -2.06 -3.56
C SER A 47 -4.40 -1.91 -4.30
N LEU A 48 -4.69 -2.82 -5.23
CA LEU A 48 -5.96 -2.84 -5.97
C LEU A 48 -7.13 -3.25 -5.07
N TYR A 49 -6.93 -4.23 -4.19
CA TYR A 49 -7.93 -4.59 -3.19
C TYR A 49 -8.20 -3.46 -2.20
N LEU A 50 -7.17 -2.76 -1.72
CA LEU A 50 -7.36 -1.59 -0.85
C LEU A 50 -8.15 -0.50 -1.57
N ALA A 51 -7.79 -0.18 -2.83
CA ALA A 51 -8.53 0.78 -3.64
C ALA A 51 -9.99 0.34 -3.90
N LEU A 52 -10.23 -0.97 -4.02
CA LEU A 52 -11.57 -1.53 -4.22
C LEU A 52 -12.46 -1.38 -2.97
N VAL A 53 -11.94 -1.74 -1.79
CA VAL A 53 -12.78 -1.89 -0.58
C VAL A 53 -12.96 -0.58 0.17
N VAL A 54 -11.96 0.29 0.20
CA VAL A 54 -12.06 1.59 0.88
C VAL A 54 -13.03 2.50 0.12
N PRO A 55 -14.07 3.08 0.77
CA PRO A 55 -15.11 3.86 0.08
C PRO A 55 -14.59 5.18 -0.48
N ARG A 56 -13.46 5.69 0.02
CA ARG A 56 -12.78 6.90 -0.44
C ARG A 56 -11.74 6.57 -1.52
N ARG A 57 -11.32 7.59 -2.29
CA ARG A 57 -10.20 7.44 -3.21
C ARG A 57 -8.91 7.22 -2.42
N VAL A 58 -8.31 6.06 -2.64
CA VAL A 58 -7.02 5.69 -2.04
C VAL A 58 -5.89 6.09 -2.98
N THR A 59 -4.90 6.79 -2.46
CA THR A 59 -3.75 7.23 -3.23
C THR A 59 -2.50 6.47 -2.79
N PHE A 60 -1.83 5.84 -3.75
CA PHE A 60 -0.53 5.19 -3.58
C PHE A 60 0.56 5.99 -4.29
N LEU A 61 1.78 5.94 -3.76
CA LEU A 61 2.94 6.45 -4.46
C LEU A 61 3.56 5.33 -5.30
N ALA A 62 3.66 5.54 -6.61
CA ALA A 62 4.23 4.58 -7.55
C ALA A 62 5.47 5.14 -8.23
N LYS A 63 6.31 4.26 -8.76
CA LYS A 63 7.51 4.66 -9.50
C LYS A 63 7.14 5.48 -10.73
N GLN A 64 7.85 6.59 -10.95
CA GLN A 64 7.63 7.49 -12.08
C GLN A 64 7.75 6.77 -13.44
N GLU A 65 8.59 5.73 -13.53
CA GLU A 65 8.78 4.97 -14.77
C GLU A 65 7.49 4.30 -15.27
N TYR A 66 6.54 4.02 -14.39
CA TYR A 66 5.23 3.49 -14.79
C TYR A 66 4.38 4.51 -15.56
N PHE A 67 4.70 5.80 -15.43
CA PHE A 67 3.98 6.91 -16.08
C PHE A 67 4.70 7.49 -17.29
N THR A 68 5.99 7.20 -17.47
CA THR A 68 6.84 7.78 -18.54
C THR A 68 7.10 6.83 -19.70
N GLY A 69 6.58 5.61 -19.65
CA GLY A 69 6.73 4.62 -20.73
C GLY A 69 6.23 5.14 -22.09
N LYS A 70 6.96 4.83 -23.15
CA LYS A 70 6.63 5.21 -24.54
C LYS A 70 5.71 4.19 -25.23
N GLY A 71 5.08 4.61 -26.34
CA GLY A 71 4.22 3.77 -27.16
C GLY A 71 2.86 3.42 -26.52
N VAL A 72 2.14 2.50 -27.13
CA VAL A 72 0.80 2.06 -26.70
C VAL A 72 0.82 1.46 -25.30
N ARG A 73 1.82 0.60 -25.03
CA ARG A 73 1.99 -0.02 -23.69
C ARG A 73 2.24 1.02 -22.60
N GLY A 74 3.04 2.06 -22.87
CA GLY A 74 3.29 3.14 -21.94
C GLY A 74 2.03 3.97 -21.68
N ARG A 75 1.18 4.22 -22.70
CA ARG A 75 -0.11 4.90 -22.55
C ARG A 75 -1.09 4.10 -21.70
N ILE A 76 -1.18 2.78 -21.92
CA ILE A 76 -2.04 1.88 -21.15
C ILE A 76 -1.58 1.85 -19.68
N ASN A 77 -0.29 1.72 -19.41
CA ASN A 77 0.25 1.74 -18.06
C ASN A 77 -0.05 3.06 -17.35
N ARG A 78 0.24 4.20 -17.99
CA ARG A 78 -0.04 5.54 -17.45
C ARG A 78 -1.52 5.69 -17.10
N TRP A 79 -2.39 5.31 -18.03
CA TRP A 79 -3.82 5.33 -17.80
C TRP A 79 -4.21 4.46 -16.60
N PHE A 80 -3.75 3.20 -16.57
CA PHE A 80 -4.04 2.25 -15.50
C PHE A 80 -3.61 2.77 -14.11
N TYR A 81 -2.37 3.22 -13.98
CA TYR A 81 -1.85 3.74 -12.71
C TYR A 81 -2.55 5.03 -12.28
N SER A 82 -2.84 5.94 -13.20
CA SER A 82 -3.59 7.17 -12.90
C SER A 82 -5.02 6.90 -12.46
N VAL A 83 -5.70 5.97 -13.13
CA VAL A 83 -7.08 5.60 -12.82
C VAL A 83 -7.17 4.82 -11.51
N SER A 84 -6.17 4.00 -11.18
CA SER A 84 -6.10 3.26 -9.91
C SER A 84 -5.72 4.12 -8.70
N GLY A 85 -5.58 5.45 -8.86
CA GLY A 85 -5.28 6.37 -7.76
C GLY A 85 -3.80 6.45 -7.40
N GLN A 86 -2.91 6.06 -8.31
CA GLN A 86 -1.48 6.14 -8.06
C GLN A 86 -0.89 7.46 -8.52
N VAL A 87 0.02 8.02 -7.72
CA VAL A 87 0.74 9.27 -8.00
C VAL A 87 2.20 8.95 -8.28
N PRO A 88 2.77 9.46 -9.39
CA PRO A 88 4.18 9.24 -9.70
C PRO A 88 5.08 9.91 -8.68
N VAL A 89 6.12 9.19 -8.26
CA VAL A 89 7.22 9.74 -7.47
C VAL A 89 8.53 9.27 -8.08
N ASP A 90 9.40 10.20 -8.33
CA ASP A 90 10.77 9.88 -8.69
C ASP A 90 11.46 9.20 -7.51
N ARG A 91 11.95 8.00 -7.76
CA ARG A 91 12.69 7.18 -6.78
C ARG A 91 14.15 7.01 -7.18
N THR A 92 14.60 7.79 -8.15
CA THR A 92 16.00 7.84 -8.58
C THR A 92 16.73 8.96 -7.84
N GLY A 93 17.97 8.71 -7.41
CA GLY A 93 18.79 9.70 -6.71
C GLY A 93 18.63 9.76 -5.20
N GLY A 94 19.45 10.56 -4.56
CA GLY A 94 19.57 10.71 -3.10
C GLY A 94 18.31 11.27 -2.43
N ASP A 95 17.52 12.09 -3.13
CA ASP A 95 16.34 12.78 -2.60
C ASP A 95 15.01 12.02 -2.81
N ALA A 96 15.07 10.83 -3.38
CA ALA A 96 13.89 10.02 -3.68
C ALA A 96 12.97 9.80 -2.47
N ALA A 97 13.57 9.60 -1.28
CA ALA A 97 12.81 9.44 -0.04
C ALA A 97 12.13 10.74 0.38
N ALA A 98 12.81 11.88 0.23
CA ALA A 98 12.26 13.20 0.54
C ALA A 98 11.09 13.56 -0.39
N ALA A 99 11.23 13.31 -1.70
CA ALA A 99 10.17 13.53 -2.68
C ALA A 99 8.91 12.69 -2.36
N ALA A 100 9.10 11.41 -1.96
CA ALA A 100 7.99 10.55 -1.56
C ALA A 100 7.28 11.06 -0.29
N LEU A 101 8.04 11.53 0.72
CA LEU A 101 7.47 12.10 1.94
C LEU A 101 6.69 13.39 1.64
N THR A 102 7.23 14.28 0.81
CA THR A 102 6.56 15.52 0.39
C THR A 102 5.25 15.23 -0.35
N ALA A 103 5.26 14.27 -1.28
CA ALA A 103 4.05 13.87 -2.01
C ALA A 103 2.98 13.30 -1.06
N ALA A 104 3.38 12.48 -0.10
CA ALA A 104 2.47 11.92 0.91
C ALA A 104 1.87 13.03 1.81
N THR A 105 2.70 13.99 2.27
CA THR A 105 2.26 15.13 3.06
C THR A 105 1.22 15.98 2.30
N ARG A 106 1.42 16.22 1.00
CA ARG A 106 0.45 16.96 0.16
C ARG A 106 -0.88 16.22 0.06
N ILE A 107 -0.87 14.90 -0.17
CA ILE A 107 -2.10 14.10 -0.21
C ILE A 107 -2.89 14.25 1.08
N LEU A 108 -2.21 14.23 2.22
CA LEU A 108 -2.85 14.36 3.54
C LEU A 108 -3.31 15.79 3.82
N ALA A 109 -2.56 16.81 3.40
CA ALA A 109 -2.98 18.21 3.52
C ALA A 109 -4.27 18.49 2.77
N ASP A 110 -4.48 17.83 1.62
CA ASP A 110 -5.72 17.88 0.84
C ASP A 110 -6.87 17.03 1.46
N GLY A 111 -6.68 16.52 2.69
CA GLY A 111 -7.65 15.65 3.36
C GLY A 111 -7.76 14.26 2.74
N GLY A 112 -6.80 13.83 1.93
CA GLY A 112 -6.83 12.56 1.19
C GLY A 112 -6.49 11.33 2.01
N VAL A 113 -6.66 10.16 1.37
CA VAL A 113 -6.24 8.86 1.90
C VAL A 113 -4.93 8.46 1.24
N TRP A 114 -3.86 8.39 2.01
CA TRP A 114 -2.59 7.86 1.56
C TRP A 114 -2.42 6.43 2.02
N ALA A 115 -2.27 5.49 1.09
CA ALA A 115 -1.98 4.10 1.42
C ALA A 115 -0.53 3.73 1.08
N ILE A 116 0.06 2.93 1.95
CA ILE A 116 1.46 2.52 1.86
C ILE A 116 1.65 1.12 2.43
N HIS A 117 2.63 0.43 1.88
CA HIS A 117 3.18 -0.79 2.44
C HIS A 117 4.52 -0.44 3.12
N PRO A 118 4.58 -0.35 4.46
CA PRO A 118 5.78 0.13 5.17
C PRO A 118 7.02 -0.73 4.92
N GLU A 119 6.86 -2.00 4.56
CA GLU A 119 7.95 -2.91 4.18
C GLU A 119 8.75 -2.38 2.97
N GLY A 120 8.11 -1.57 2.09
CA GLY A 120 8.72 -0.99 0.90
C GLY A 120 8.91 -1.97 -0.26
N THR A 121 8.65 -3.25 -0.04
CA THR A 121 8.65 -4.31 -1.05
C THR A 121 7.69 -5.42 -0.64
N ARG A 122 7.33 -6.29 -1.59
CA ARG A 122 6.51 -7.48 -1.29
C ARG A 122 7.29 -8.48 -0.45
N SER A 123 6.62 -9.05 0.54
CA SER A 123 7.19 -10.15 1.32
C SER A 123 7.65 -11.30 0.40
N PRO A 124 8.86 -11.82 0.59
CA PRO A 124 9.37 -12.93 -0.22
C PRO A 124 8.71 -14.27 0.09
N ASP A 125 8.25 -14.45 1.32
CA ASP A 125 7.84 -15.72 1.89
C ASP A 125 6.55 -15.64 2.74
N GLY A 126 5.89 -14.49 2.69
CA GLY A 126 4.63 -14.26 3.41
C GLY A 126 4.81 -13.78 4.86
N ARG A 127 6.01 -13.65 5.39
CA ARG A 127 6.27 -13.05 6.71
C ARG A 127 6.14 -11.53 6.65
N VAL A 128 6.00 -10.87 7.79
CA VAL A 128 6.01 -9.40 7.89
C VAL A 128 7.40 -8.94 8.25
N TYR A 129 7.99 -8.12 7.41
CA TYR A 129 9.36 -7.65 7.56
C TYR A 129 9.43 -6.25 8.20
N ARG A 130 10.62 -5.89 8.69
CA ARG A 130 10.89 -4.58 9.27
C ARG A 130 10.46 -3.46 8.33
N GLY A 131 9.67 -2.51 8.84
CA GLY A 131 9.15 -1.39 8.07
C GLY A 131 10.18 -0.25 7.95
N ARG A 132 10.10 0.49 6.84
CA ARG A 132 10.81 1.76 6.65
C ARG A 132 10.09 2.85 7.42
N THR A 133 10.83 3.78 7.99
CA THR A 133 10.32 4.83 8.90
C THR A 133 9.48 5.91 8.20
N GLY A 134 9.43 5.95 6.88
CA GLY A 134 8.73 6.98 6.12
C GLY A 134 7.26 7.17 6.49
N THR A 135 6.55 6.07 6.74
CA THR A 135 5.13 6.08 7.14
C THR A 135 4.94 6.89 8.44
N LEU A 136 5.71 6.58 9.46
CA LEU A 136 5.58 7.21 10.78
C LEU A 136 6.17 8.64 10.78
N ARG A 137 7.19 8.92 9.98
CA ARG A 137 7.68 10.29 9.79
C ARG A 137 6.57 11.20 9.25
N VAL A 138 5.81 10.75 8.25
CA VAL A 138 4.67 11.51 7.71
C VAL A 138 3.55 11.60 8.73
N ALA A 139 3.20 10.50 9.40
CA ALA A 139 2.14 10.49 10.40
C ALA A 139 2.41 11.49 11.55
N MET A 140 3.63 11.49 12.09
CA MET A 140 4.05 12.36 13.19
C MET A 140 4.16 13.83 12.74
N ALA A 141 4.58 14.09 11.50
CA ALA A 141 4.68 15.44 10.96
C ALA A 141 3.32 16.06 10.62
N THR A 142 2.33 15.25 10.23
CA THR A 142 1.02 15.73 9.78
C THR A 142 -0.07 15.57 10.83
N GLY A 143 0.15 14.78 11.89
CA GLY A 143 -0.90 14.39 12.85
C GLY A 143 -1.98 13.48 12.26
N ALA A 144 -1.83 13.03 11.01
CA ALA A 144 -2.81 12.16 10.37
C ALA A 144 -2.88 10.80 11.08
N PRO A 145 -4.10 10.26 11.35
CA PRO A 145 -4.23 8.93 11.94
C PRO A 145 -3.74 7.85 10.98
N VAL A 146 -3.11 6.83 11.54
CA VAL A 146 -2.67 5.62 10.84
C VAL A 146 -3.65 4.49 11.14
N VAL A 147 -4.23 3.91 10.11
CA VAL A 147 -5.05 2.69 10.20
C VAL A 147 -4.17 1.51 9.81
N PRO A 148 -3.82 0.61 10.73
CA PRO A 148 -3.10 -0.61 10.39
C PRO A 148 -4.04 -1.58 9.68
N VAL A 149 -3.62 -2.09 8.54
CA VAL A 149 -4.44 -3.00 7.72
C VAL A 149 -3.69 -4.29 7.46
N THR A 150 -4.33 -5.41 7.67
CA THR A 150 -3.76 -6.70 7.30
C THR A 150 -4.47 -7.28 6.08
N ILE A 151 -3.67 -7.78 5.15
CA ILE A 151 -4.13 -8.43 3.93
C ILE A 151 -3.60 -9.87 3.94
N SER A 152 -4.47 -10.84 3.62
CA SER A 152 -4.08 -12.23 3.47
C SER A 152 -4.79 -12.89 2.29
N GLY A 153 -4.18 -13.93 1.73
CA GLY A 153 -4.72 -14.70 0.61
C GLY A 153 -4.46 -14.10 -0.78
N THR A 154 -4.00 -12.86 -0.88
CA THR A 154 -3.64 -12.22 -2.15
C THR A 154 -2.44 -12.88 -2.82
N ASP A 155 -1.51 -13.43 -2.05
CA ASP A 155 -0.40 -14.28 -2.49
C ASP A 155 -0.85 -15.58 -3.19
N ARG A 156 -2.03 -16.08 -2.85
CA ARG A 156 -2.65 -17.24 -3.52
C ARG A 156 -3.39 -16.83 -4.79
N VAL A 157 -4.07 -15.68 -4.76
CA VAL A 157 -4.81 -15.14 -5.92
C VAL A 157 -3.85 -14.63 -6.99
N ASN A 158 -2.76 -13.98 -6.57
CA ASN A 158 -1.70 -13.50 -7.46
C ASN A 158 -0.33 -13.99 -6.98
N PRO A 159 0.00 -15.27 -7.22
CA PRO A 159 1.29 -15.82 -6.81
C PRO A 159 2.46 -15.07 -7.45
N ARG A 160 3.54 -14.98 -6.72
CA ARG A 160 4.76 -14.33 -7.20
C ARG A 160 5.26 -15.02 -8.47
N GLY A 161 5.61 -14.22 -9.49
CA GLY A 161 6.05 -14.72 -10.80
C GLY A 161 4.91 -15.15 -11.72
N SER A 162 3.68 -15.26 -11.24
CA SER A 162 2.53 -15.56 -12.10
C SER A 162 1.92 -14.29 -12.70
N ARG A 163 1.64 -14.34 -14.00
CA ARG A 163 0.84 -13.32 -14.70
C ARG A 163 -0.66 -13.61 -14.61
N LEU A 164 -1.04 -14.84 -14.28
CA LEU A 164 -2.43 -15.27 -14.18
C LEU A 164 -2.93 -15.12 -12.75
N LEU A 165 -4.13 -14.59 -12.61
CA LEU A 165 -4.85 -14.55 -11.35
C LEU A 165 -5.57 -15.90 -11.14
N ARG A 166 -5.69 -16.31 -9.88
CA ARG A 166 -6.34 -17.55 -9.47
C ARG A 166 -7.53 -17.25 -8.58
N PHE A 167 -8.46 -18.18 -8.48
CA PHE A 167 -9.50 -18.13 -7.47
C PHE A 167 -8.90 -18.35 -6.08
N GLY A 168 -9.39 -17.59 -5.09
CA GLY A 168 -8.94 -17.71 -3.72
C GLY A 168 -9.88 -16.97 -2.77
N LYS A 169 -9.47 -16.85 -1.52
CA LYS A 169 -10.18 -16.07 -0.50
C LYS A 169 -9.21 -15.00 0.04
N VAL A 170 -9.55 -13.76 -0.18
CA VAL A 170 -8.82 -12.60 0.35
C VAL A 170 -9.50 -12.15 1.63
N ARG A 171 -8.72 -11.88 2.68
CA ARG A 171 -9.22 -11.23 3.91
C ARG A 171 -8.49 -9.92 4.09
N ILE A 172 -9.23 -8.87 4.42
CA ILE A 172 -8.71 -7.53 4.68
C ILE A 172 -9.31 -7.06 5.99
N THR A 173 -8.46 -6.82 6.99
CA THR A 173 -8.90 -6.39 8.33
C THR A 173 -8.29 -5.04 8.64
N PHE A 174 -9.14 -4.06 8.91
CA PHE A 174 -8.77 -2.70 9.31
C PHE A 174 -8.73 -2.62 10.82
N GLY A 175 -7.57 -2.28 11.39
CA GLY A 175 -7.41 -2.03 12.82
C GLY A 175 -7.89 -0.63 13.21
N ALA A 176 -7.97 -0.37 14.51
CA ALA A 176 -8.32 0.95 15.02
C ALA A 176 -7.32 2.02 14.59
N PRO A 177 -7.77 3.22 14.24
CA PRO A 177 -6.89 4.32 13.87
C PRO A 177 -6.05 4.76 15.07
N ARG A 178 -4.75 5.00 14.82
CA ARG A 178 -3.79 5.46 15.84
C ARG A 178 -3.21 6.80 15.43
N ARG A 179 -3.07 7.71 16.39
CA ARG A 179 -2.32 8.95 16.21
C ARG A 179 -0.99 8.85 16.93
N TYR A 180 0.03 9.39 16.30
CA TYR A 180 1.39 9.41 16.83
C TYR A 180 1.79 10.86 17.11
N PRO A 181 2.25 11.16 18.34
CA PRO A 181 2.73 12.50 18.67
C PRO A 181 3.95 12.87 17.80
N PRO A 182 4.21 14.15 17.58
CA PRO A 182 5.44 14.60 16.93
C PRO A 182 6.66 13.97 17.60
N ALA A 183 7.62 13.49 16.81
CA ALA A 183 8.84 12.91 17.33
C ALA A 183 9.97 13.95 17.33
N GLU A 184 10.62 14.11 18.46
CA GLU A 184 11.79 14.97 18.61
C GLU A 184 13.08 14.29 18.11
N GLN A 185 13.11 12.96 18.19
CA GLN A 185 14.30 12.18 17.90
C GLN A 185 14.03 11.00 16.95
N ARG A 186 15.02 10.66 16.15
CA ARG A 186 14.90 9.56 15.14
C ARG A 186 14.56 8.20 15.73
N HIS A 187 15.04 7.90 16.95
CA HIS A 187 14.77 6.61 17.58
C HIS A 187 13.29 6.43 17.96
N GLN A 188 12.58 7.52 18.31
CA GLN A 188 11.12 7.49 18.58
C GLN A 188 10.34 7.07 17.34
N VAL A 189 10.70 7.62 16.17
CA VAL A 189 10.09 7.23 14.89
C VAL A 189 10.36 5.75 14.59
N ARG A 190 11.59 5.28 14.89
CA ARG A 190 11.96 3.88 14.69
C ARG A 190 11.14 2.96 15.59
N ALA A 191 11.07 3.26 16.88
CA ALA A 191 10.31 2.48 17.86
C ALA A 191 8.83 2.37 17.48
N ALA A 192 8.19 3.49 17.15
CA ALA A 192 6.80 3.52 16.69
C ALA A 192 6.59 2.74 15.38
N THR A 193 7.58 2.78 14.46
CA THR A 193 7.50 1.98 13.24
C THR A 193 7.58 0.49 13.55
N ASP A 194 8.48 0.07 14.43
CA ASP A 194 8.63 -1.33 14.82
C ASP A 194 7.40 -1.84 15.58
N GLU A 195 6.76 -0.99 16.40
CA GLU A 195 5.48 -1.29 17.03
C GLU A 195 4.37 -1.54 16.00
N LEU A 196 4.21 -0.63 15.03
CA LEU A 196 3.24 -0.79 13.95
C LEU A 196 3.45 -2.10 13.18
N MET A 197 4.71 -2.45 12.87
CA MET A 197 5.01 -3.67 12.13
C MET A 197 4.75 -4.93 12.94
N ARG A 198 5.02 -4.92 14.24
CA ARG A 198 4.67 -6.04 15.15
C ARG A 198 3.15 -6.20 15.26
N GLU A 199 2.41 -5.08 15.31
CA GLU A 199 0.95 -5.14 15.27
C GLU A 199 0.42 -5.75 13.97
N LEU A 200 0.94 -5.34 12.82
CA LEU A 200 0.58 -5.93 11.52
C LEU A 200 0.89 -7.44 11.49
N ALA A 201 2.02 -7.86 12.03
CA ALA A 201 2.38 -9.26 12.14
C ALA A 201 1.40 -10.04 13.03
N ALA A 202 1.14 -9.55 14.24
CA ALA A 202 0.23 -10.18 15.20
C ALA A 202 -1.19 -10.31 14.63
N ARG A 203 -1.75 -9.22 14.07
CA ARG A 203 -3.10 -9.21 13.47
C ARG A 203 -3.22 -10.11 12.25
N SER A 204 -2.16 -10.26 11.46
CA SER A 204 -2.15 -11.15 10.29
C SER A 204 -1.88 -12.61 10.63
N GLY A 205 -1.53 -12.93 11.88
CA GLY A 205 -1.06 -14.24 12.29
C GLY A 205 0.29 -14.64 11.64
N ARG A 206 1.07 -13.66 11.16
CA ARG A 206 2.32 -13.89 10.44
C ARG A 206 3.53 -13.57 11.33
N ARG A 207 4.61 -14.33 11.16
CA ARG A 207 5.86 -14.08 11.90
C ARG A 207 6.45 -12.74 11.50
N TYR A 208 6.86 -11.95 12.50
CA TYR A 208 7.65 -10.74 12.30
C TYR A 208 9.13 -11.08 12.10
N VAL A 209 9.78 -10.35 11.21
CA VAL A 209 11.22 -10.48 10.90
C VAL A 209 11.87 -9.12 11.05
N ASP A 210 12.77 -8.99 12.03
CA ASP A 210 13.41 -7.71 12.39
C ASP A 210 14.61 -7.37 11.48
N HIS A 211 14.45 -7.56 10.18
CA HIS A 211 15.33 -7.00 9.16
C HIS A 211 14.52 -6.62 7.92
N TYR A 212 15.09 -5.80 7.05
CA TYR A 212 14.41 -5.40 5.81
C TYR A 212 14.31 -6.57 4.85
N ALA A 213 13.17 -6.71 4.21
CA ALA A 213 13.02 -7.66 3.13
C ALA A 213 14.01 -7.33 2.00
N ALA A 214 14.70 -8.34 1.49
CA ALA A 214 15.58 -8.17 0.35
C ALA A 214 14.77 -7.64 -0.85
N THR A 215 15.28 -6.59 -1.49
CA THR A 215 14.71 -6.11 -2.75
C THR A 215 15.06 -7.15 -3.80
N PHE A 216 14.07 -7.97 -4.18
CA PHE A 216 14.31 -8.90 -5.29
C PHE A 216 14.35 -8.11 -6.60
N PRO A 217 15.35 -8.33 -7.45
CA PRO A 217 15.30 -7.80 -8.80
C PRO A 217 14.00 -8.26 -9.46
N ALA A 218 13.37 -7.38 -10.24
CA ALA A 218 12.25 -7.76 -11.08
C ALA A 218 12.66 -9.03 -11.83
N ALA A 219 11.79 -10.06 -11.82
CA ALA A 219 12.09 -11.28 -12.55
C ALA A 219 12.52 -10.89 -13.95
N VAL A 220 13.79 -11.18 -14.27
CA VAL A 220 14.30 -11.06 -15.62
C VAL A 220 13.37 -11.91 -16.46
N SER A 221 12.63 -11.27 -17.35
CA SER A 221 11.84 -11.95 -18.36
C SER A 221 12.81 -12.84 -19.13
N ARG A 222 12.81 -14.12 -18.81
CA ARG A 222 13.48 -15.08 -19.69
C ARG A 222 12.76 -15.04 -21.04
N PRO A 223 13.51 -15.03 -22.13
CA PRO A 223 13.02 -14.93 -23.49
C PRO A 223 12.02 -16.02 -23.85
#